data_3eb0541da565b9def344b29a92376a95
#
_entry.id   3eb0541da565b9def344b29a92376a95
#
_cell.length_a   1.000
_cell.length_b   1.000
_cell.length_c   1.000
_cell.angle_alpha   90.00
_cell.angle_beta   90.00
_cell.angle_gamma   90.00
#
_symmetry.space_group_name_H-M   'P 1'
#
loop_
_entity.id
_entity.type
_entity.pdbx_description
1 polymer ?
#
loop_
_entity_poly.entity_id
_entity_poly.type
_entity_poly.pdbx_seq_one_letter_code
_entity_poly.pdbx_strand_id
1 'polypeptide(L)'
;MTTAATALPLLALRITAGPVELRGITDDLLGPLADLATDIHDPDFMPFSFPWSLTPAPDMPRNVAQYHWSKRASFSPAQWNAGFAVFYEGELVGSQGFSTKDYLIIRGGETGSWLGRQFQGRGIGTAMRQVICAFIFDHLDAEYITSSAFHDNPSSLAVSRKTGYTDNGTERLNRLGKPAIMRRIILEPANLVRYKHDLTVEGVLEFRKSIGLDQDEEAAEEKAPEK
;
A
#
# COMPACT_ATOMS: atom_id res chain seq x y z
N MET A 1 -20.90 -10.77 17.54
CA MET A 1 -21.34 -9.52 16.84
C MET A 1 -20.41 -9.29 15.66
N THR A 2 -20.94 -9.03 14.48
CA THR A 2 -20.13 -8.68 13.30
C THR A 2 -19.55 -7.27 13.48
N THR A 3 -18.24 -7.15 13.39
CA THR A 3 -17.53 -5.85 13.42
C THR A 3 -17.14 -5.44 12.00
N ALA A 4 -16.71 -4.19 11.80
CA ALA A 4 -16.15 -3.76 10.52
C ALA A 4 -14.92 -4.59 10.11
N ALA A 5 -14.08 -4.99 11.06
CA ALA A 5 -12.93 -5.85 10.81
C ALA A 5 -13.32 -7.29 10.42
N THR A 6 -14.44 -7.80 10.95
CA THR A 6 -14.97 -9.10 10.54
C THR A 6 -15.56 -9.04 9.13
N ALA A 7 -16.23 -7.92 8.79
CA ALA A 7 -16.82 -7.73 7.46
C ALA A 7 -15.76 -7.39 6.39
N LEU A 8 -14.66 -6.76 6.78
CA LEU A 8 -13.56 -6.39 5.91
C LEU A 8 -12.22 -6.72 6.62
N PRO A 9 -11.69 -7.96 6.46
CA PRO A 9 -10.53 -8.45 7.19
C PRO A 9 -9.25 -7.61 7.02
N LEU A 10 -9.14 -6.86 5.94
CA LEU A 10 -8.08 -5.86 5.76
C LEU A 10 -7.91 -4.92 6.97
N LEU A 11 -9.02 -4.54 7.63
CA LEU A 11 -8.99 -3.63 8.78
C LEU A 11 -8.38 -4.27 10.06
N ALA A 12 -8.32 -5.61 10.10
CA ALA A 12 -7.69 -6.36 11.19
C ALA A 12 -6.21 -6.68 10.93
N LEU A 13 -5.70 -6.41 9.72
CA LEU A 13 -4.31 -6.66 9.41
C LEU A 13 -3.38 -5.77 10.22
N ARG A 14 -2.38 -6.42 10.83
CA ARG A 14 -1.29 -5.78 11.54
C ARG A 14 0.01 -6.47 11.18
N ILE A 15 0.99 -5.70 10.70
CA ILE A 15 2.28 -6.20 10.24
C ILE A 15 3.35 -5.45 11.03
N THR A 16 4.16 -6.15 11.80
CA THR A 16 5.17 -5.55 12.66
C THR A 16 6.56 -6.10 12.31
N ALA A 17 7.55 -5.20 12.25
CA ALA A 17 8.96 -5.56 12.09
C ALA A 17 9.83 -4.55 12.84
N GLY A 18 10.28 -4.91 14.05
CA GLY A 18 11.00 -4.02 14.95
C GLY A 18 10.21 -2.73 15.22
N PRO A 19 10.76 -1.53 14.93
CA PRO A 19 10.07 -0.26 15.20
C PRO A 19 8.97 0.08 14.18
N VAL A 20 8.87 -0.65 13.05
CA VAL A 20 7.89 -0.43 12.00
C VAL A 20 6.64 -1.25 12.28
N GLU A 21 5.48 -0.60 12.21
CA GLU A 21 4.18 -1.27 12.26
C GLU A 21 3.27 -0.71 11.15
N LEU A 22 2.62 -1.59 10.41
CA LEU A 22 1.59 -1.28 9.42
C LEU A 22 0.26 -1.77 9.95
N ARG A 23 -0.71 -0.88 10.12
CA ARG A 23 -2.08 -1.20 10.59
C ARG A 23 -3.09 -0.92 9.50
N GLY A 24 -4.03 -1.83 9.28
CA GLY A 24 -5.20 -1.56 8.45
C GLY A 24 -5.87 -0.24 8.86
N ILE A 25 -6.17 0.63 7.90
CA ILE A 25 -6.69 1.97 8.19
C ILE A 25 -8.16 1.85 8.60
N THR A 26 -8.45 2.07 9.88
CA THR A 26 -9.78 2.18 10.47
C THR A 26 -10.27 3.63 10.49
N ASP A 27 -11.54 3.89 10.82
CA ASP A 27 -12.10 5.26 10.74
C ASP A 27 -11.49 6.23 11.76
N ASP A 28 -11.03 5.74 12.91
CA ASP A 28 -10.32 6.53 13.91
C ASP A 28 -8.94 7.03 13.44
N LEU A 29 -8.34 6.37 12.43
CA LEU A 29 -7.07 6.78 11.84
C LEU A 29 -7.21 7.80 10.70
N LEU A 30 -8.43 8.01 10.17
CA LEU A 30 -8.63 8.92 9.03
C LEU A 30 -8.30 10.38 9.36
N GLY A 31 -8.72 10.87 10.54
CA GLY A 31 -8.40 12.20 11.01
C GLY A 31 -6.89 12.42 11.19
N PRO A 32 -6.21 11.62 12.02
CA PRO A 32 -4.76 11.70 12.20
C PRO A 32 -3.95 11.61 10.88
N LEU A 33 -4.37 10.74 9.94
CA LEU A 33 -3.76 10.66 8.62
C LEU A 33 -3.99 11.92 7.79
N ALA A 34 -5.18 12.51 7.86
CA ALA A 34 -5.50 13.74 7.16
C ALA A 34 -4.67 14.93 7.68
N ASP A 35 -4.51 15.05 8.99
CA ASP A 35 -3.67 16.07 9.61
C ASP A 35 -2.23 15.94 9.14
N LEU A 36 -1.68 14.73 9.17
CA LEU A 36 -0.32 14.45 8.72
C LEU A 36 -0.14 14.70 7.21
N ALA A 37 -1.19 14.47 6.41
CA ALA A 37 -1.17 14.65 4.96
C ALA A 37 -1.12 16.11 4.52
N THR A 38 -1.34 17.07 5.41
CA THR A 38 -1.28 18.50 5.11
C THR A 38 0.16 19.00 4.89
N ASP A 39 1.17 18.27 5.34
CA ASP A 39 2.59 18.61 5.14
C ASP A 39 3.42 17.37 4.73
N ILE A 40 3.41 17.08 3.43
CA ILE A 40 4.17 15.98 2.84
C ILE A 40 5.32 16.49 1.95
N HIS A 41 5.09 17.58 1.20
CA HIS A 41 6.02 18.11 0.21
C HIS A 41 5.84 19.63 0.03
N ASP A 42 6.75 20.26 -0.68
CA ASP A 42 6.61 21.66 -1.02
C ASP A 42 5.39 21.90 -1.93
N PRO A 43 4.65 23.02 -1.76
CA PRO A 43 3.43 23.28 -2.55
C PRO A 43 3.65 23.29 -4.06
N ASP A 44 4.85 23.70 -4.51
CA ASP A 44 5.22 23.78 -5.92
C ASP A 44 5.68 22.44 -6.51
N PHE A 45 5.81 21.41 -5.69
CA PHE A 45 6.23 20.07 -6.10
C PHE A 45 5.15 19.03 -5.79
N MET A 46 4.54 18.45 -6.82
CA MET A 46 3.53 17.40 -6.68
C MET A 46 4.14 16.04 -7.06
N PRO A 47 4.51 15.19 -6.07
CA PRO A 47 5.25 13.95 -6.30
C PRO A 47 4.40 12.77 -6.74
N PHE A 48 3.07 12.90 -6.71
CA PHE A 48 2.12 11.80 -6.96
C PHE A 48 1.57 11.82 -8.38
N SER A 49 1.02 10.70 -8.84
CA SER A 49 0.41 10.58 -10.18
C SER A 49 -0.88 11.39 -10.33
N PHE A 50 -1.54 11.75 -9.23
CA PHE A 50 -2.71 12.64 -9.19
C PHE A 50 -2.63 13.59 -7.98
N PRO A 51 -3.24 14.79 -8.05
CA PRO A 51 -2.91 15.90 -7.16
C PRO A 51 -3.67 15.89 -5.82
N TRP A 52 -3.92 14.74 -5.23
CA TRP A 52 -4.65 14.61 -3.95
C TRP A 52 -3.99 15.38 -2.81
N SER A 53 -2.66 15.41 -2.78
CA SER A 53 -1.86 16.07 -1.74
C SER A 53 -1.85 17.61 -1.85
N LEU A 54 -2.40 18.16 -2.92
CA LEU A 54 -2.64 19.60 -3.08
C LEU A 54 -4.03 20.03 -2.59
N THR A 55 -4.81 19.11 -2.03
CA THR A 55 -6.10 19.44 -1.39
C THR A 55 -5.87 20.45 -0.27
N PRO A 56 -6.62 21.58 -0.22
CA PRO A 56 -6.52 22.54 0.87
C PRO A 56 -6.73 21.89 2.24
N ALA A 57 -5.98 22.34 3.24
CA ALA A 57 -6.03 21.75 4.59
C ALA A 57 -7.45 21.59 5.19
N PRO A 58 -8.39 22.55 5.04
CA PRO A 58 -9.75 22.37 5.54
C PRO A 58 -10.55 21.26 4.85
N ASP A 59 -10.19 20.90 3.61
CA ASP A 59 -10.83 19.85 2.82
C ASP A 59 -10.14 18.48 2.93
N MET A 60 -8.92 18.44 3.45
CA MET A 60 -8.10 17.22 3.53
C MET A 60 -8.79 16.09 4.31
N PRO A 61 -9.44 16.32 5.48
CA PRO A 61 -10.12 15.24 6.20
C PRO A 61 -11.22 14.57 5.37
N ARG A 62 -12.02 15.36 4.63
CA ARG A 62 -13.05 14.83 3.74
C ARG A 62 -12.43 14.04 2.58
N ASN A 63 -11.37 14.55 1.98
CA ASN A 63 -10.68 13.89 0.87
C ASN A 63 -10.12 12.53 1.29
N VAL A 64 -9.40 12.48 2.42
CA VAL A 64 -8.83 11.25 2.97
C VAL A 64 -9.92 10.23 3.31
N ALA A 65 -10.99 10.66 3.99
CA ALA A 65 -12.09 9.80 4.36
C ALA A 65 -12.79 9.20 3.11
N GLN A 66 -13.16 10.05 2.15
CA GLN A 66 -13.81 9.60 0.90
C GLN A 66 -12.93 8.64 0.10
N TYR A 67 -11.61 8.88 0.04
CA TYR A 67 -10.67 7.96 -0.61
C TYR A 67 -10.71 6.59 0.04
N HIS A 68 -10.51 6.49 1.35
CA HIS A 68 -10.46 5.20 2.05
C HIS A 68 -11.81 4.49 2.04
N TRP A 69 -12.92 5.20 2.22
CA TRP A 69 -14.26 4.61 2.12
C TRP A 69 -14.54 4.08 0.71
N SER A 70 -14.14 4.79 -0.35
CA SER A 70 -14.30 4.32 -1.73
C SER A 70 -13.51 3.03 -1.99
N LYS A 71 -12.28 2.92 -1.44
CA LYS A 71 -11.46 1.71 -1.56
C LYS A 71 -12.07 0.52 -0.82
N ARG A 72 -12.66 0.75 0.35
CA ARG A 72 -13.39 -0.29 1.08
C ARG A 72 -14.67 -0.71 0.35
N ALA A 73 -15.44 0.25 -0.18
CA ALA A 73 -16.67 -0.02 -0.91
C ALA A 73 -16.44 -0.79 -2.22
N SER A 74 -15.28 -0.60 -2.86
CA SER A 74 -14.91 -1.28 -4.11
C SER A 74 -14.13 -2.58 -3.88
N PHE A 75 -13.95 -3.03 -2.63
CA PHE A 75 -13.22 -4.24 -2.31
C PHE A 75 -13.93 -5.48 -2.87
N SER A 76 -13.19 -6.30 -3.60
CA SER A 76 -13.63 -7.60 -4.09
C SER A 76 -12.40 -8.49 -4.35
N PRO A 77 -12.53 -9.83 -4.43
CA PRO A 77 -11.42 -10.71 -4.81
C PRO A 77 -10.77 -10.35 -6.16
N ALA A 78 -11.56 -9.80 -7.09
CA ALA A 78 -11.06 -9.38 -8.40
C ALA A 78 -10.27 -8.06 -8.35
N GLN A 79 -10.58 -7.18 -7.40
CA GLN A 79 -9.92 -5.88 -7.27
C GLN A 79 -9.92 -5.43 -5.82
N TRP A 80 -8.74 -5.16 -5.26
CA TRP A 80 -8.61 -4.68 -3.90
C TRP A 80 -7.43 -3.73 -3.70
N ASN A 81 -7.52 -2.96 -2.62
CA ASN A 81 -6.48 -2.07 -2.17
C ASN A 81 -6.26 -2.28 -0.67
N ALA A 82 -5.07 -2.72 -0.29
CA ALA A 82 -4.65 -2.83 1.09
C ALA A 82 -3.92 -1.55 1.50
N GLY A 83 -4.64 -0.66 2.17
CA GLY A 83 -4.09 0.59 2.72
C GLY A 83 -3.75 0.44 4.20
N PHE A 84 -2.53 0.84 4.57
CA PHE A 84 -2.03 0.78 5.94
C PHE A 84 -1.62 2.17 6.44
N ALA A 85 -1.97 2.48 7.68
CA ALA A 85 -1.32 3.51 8.46
C ALA A 85 0.04 2.98 8.93
N VAL A 86 1.08 3.77 8.75
CA VAL A 86 2.45 3.42 9.14
C VAL A 86 2.77 4.07 10.47
N PHE A 87 3.17 3.23 11.43
CA PHE A 87 3.72 3.66 12.70
C PHE A 87 5.22 3.34 12.75
N TYR A 88 5.98 4.23 13.33
CA TYR A 88 7.40 4.04 13.62
C TYR A 88 7.67 4.43 15.08
N GLU A 89 8.17 3.47 15.88
CA GLU A 89 8.33 3.65 17.33
C GLU A 89 7.04 4.10 18.04
N GLY A 90 5.88 3.63 17.55
CA GLY A 90 4.56 3.95 18.10
C GLY A 90 3.95 5.27 17.59
N GLU A 91 4.67 6.09 16.84
CA GLU A 91 4.20 7.35 16.26
C GLU A 91 3.67 7.13 14.84
N LEU A 92 2.50 7.71 14.51
CA LEU A 92 1.94 7.71 13.15
C LEU A 92 2.79 8.58 12.23
N VAL A 93 3.39 8.00 11.20
CA VAL A 93 4.37 8.68 10.34
C VAL A 93 3.95 8.81 8.87
N GLY A 94 2.93 8.08 8.43
CA GLY A 94 2.49 8.10 7.03
C GLY A 94 1.56 6.98 6.64
N SER A 95 1.53 6.66 5.36
CA SER A 95 0.72 5.57 4.81
C SER A 95 1.49 4.76 3.77
N GLN A 96 1.21 3.46 3.75
CA GLN A 96 1.73 2.49 2.77
C GLN A 96 0.55 1.71 2.22
N GLY A 97 0.48 1.55 0.89
CA GLY A 97 -0.56 0.77 0.24
C GLY A 97 -0.03 -0.23 -0.76
N PHE A 98 -0.87 -1.20 -1.07
CA PHE A 98 -0.74 -2.10 -2.20
C PHE A 98 -2.09 -2.22 -2.89
N SER A 99 -2.12 -2.07 -4.21
CA SER A 99 -3.33 -2.16 -5.02
C SER A 99 -3.16 -3.16 -6.15
N THR A 100 -4.22 -3.90 -6.44
CA THR A 100 -4.20 -4.91 -7.49
C THR A 100 -5.57 -5.07 -8.14
N LYS A 101 -5.55 -5.67 -9.32
CA LYS A 101 -6.71 -6.15 -10.06
C LYS A 101 -6.37 -7.55 -10.60
N ASP A 102 -7.36 -8.44 -10.61
CA ASP A 102 -7.21 -9.83 -11.09
C ASP A 102 -6.06 -10.60 -10.39
N TYR A 103 -5.91 -10.37 -9.06
CA TYR A 103 -4.77 -10.85 -8.26
C TYR A 103 -4.58 -12.37 -8.34
N LEU A 104 -5.66 -13.13 -8.33
CA LEU A 104 -5.61 -14.60 -8.40
C LEU A 104 -4.98 -15.11 -9.71
N ILE A 105 -4.98 -14.28 -10.75
CA ILE A 105 -4.40 -14.59 -12.06
C ILE A 105 -3.00 -14.04 -12.19
N ILE A 106 -2.82 -12.72 -11.92
CA ILE A 106 -1.56 -12.02 -12.20
C ILE A 106 -0.55 -12.09 -11.07
N ARG A 107 -0.97 -12.45 -9.86
CA ARG A 107 -0.12 -12.55 -8.65
C ARG A 107 0.81 -11.35 -8.46
N GLY A 108 0.31 -10.15 -8.73
CA GLY A 108 1.07 -8.92 -8.65
C GLY A 108 0.21 -7.69 -8.41
N GLY A 109 0.86 -6.54 -8.21
CA GLY A 109 0.20 -5.26 -8.00
C GLY A 109 1.18 -4.13 -7.74
N GLU A 110 0.66 -2.96 -7.42
CA GLU A 110 1.45 -1.74 -7.28
C GLU A 110 1.48 -1.25 -5.83
N THR A 111 2.69 -0.91 -5.33
CA THR A 111 2.86 -0.25 -4.05
C THR A 111 2.90 1.26 -4.21
N GLY A 112 2.23 1.97 -3.29
CA GLY A 112 2.29 3.42 -3.14
C GLY A 112 2.44 3.82 -1.67
N SER A 113 3.11 4.95 -1.39
CA SER A 113 3.34 5.37 -0.01
C SER A 113 3.66 6.86 0.09
N TRP A 114 3.49 7.39 1.29
CA TRP A 114 3.95 8.72 1.66
C TRP A 114 4.28 8.78 3.17
N LEU A 115 5.11 9.74 3.54
CA LEU A 115 5.46 10.08 4.91
C LEU A 115 5.23 11.57 5.14
N GLY A 116 4.78 11.93 6.32
CA GLY A 116 4.83 13.33 6.79
C GLY A 116 6.25 13.88 6.66
N ARG A 117 6.38 15.15 6.30
CA ARG A 117 7.68 15.81 5.99
C ARG A 117 8.69 15.61 7.10
N GLN A 118 8.29 15.74 8.36
CA GLN A 118 9.13 15.60 9.54
C GLN A 118 9.76 14.23 9.73
N PHE A 119 9.21 13.20 9.08
CA PHE A 119 9.67 11.81 9.15
C PHE A 119 10.52 11.38 7.96
N GLN A 120 10.66 12.25 6.96
CA GLN A 120 11.45 11.97 5.75
C GLN A 120 12.95 12.03 6.04
N GLY A 121 13.76 11.41 5.17
CA GLY A 121 15.23 11.40 5.30
C GLY A 121 15.80 10.51 6.41
N ARG A 122 14.96 9.83 7.22
CA ARG A 122 15.34 9.03 8.40
C ARG A 122 15.41 7.52 8.13
N GLY A 123 15.27 7.08 6.87
CA GLY A 123 15.27 5.67 6.51
C GLY A 123 13.92 4.97 6.65
N ILE A 124 12.92 5.60 7.27
CA ILE A 124 11.58 5.04 7.52
C ILE A 124 10.90 4.62 6.21
N GLY A 125 10.97 5.46 5.16
CA GLY A 125 10.39 5.13 3.85
C GLY A 125 10.95 3.84 3.23
N THR A 126 12.23 3.55 3.42
CA THR A 126 12.83 2.29 2.98
C THR A 126 12.34 1.13 3.83
N ALA A 127 12.36 1.27 5.16
CA ALA A 127 11.94 0.23 6.09
C ALA A 127 10.48 -0.20 5.86
N MET A 128 9.53 0.75 5.82
CA MET A 128 8.12 0.43 5.58
C MET A 128 7.87 -0.22 4.21
N ARG A 129 8.63 0.18 3.17
CA ARG A 129 8.55 -0.42 1.83
C ARG A 129 9.08 -1.85 1.83
N GLN A 130 10.19 -2.13 2.52
CA GLN A 130 10.73 -3.47 2.68
C GLN A 130 9.76 -4.37 3.44
N VAL A 131 9.14 -3.87 4.51
CA VAL A 131 8.16 -4.60 5.34
C VAL A 131 6.92 -4.97 4.51
N ILE A 132 6.31 -4.04 3.78
CA ILE A 132 5.12 -4.36 2.97
C ILE A 132 5.46 -5.32 1.82
N CYS A 133 6.61 -5.17 1.16
CA CYS A 133 7.00 -6.08 0.07
C CYS A 133 7.26 -7.50 0.61
N ALA A 134 7.90 -7.64 1.76
CA ALA A 134 8.08 -8.94 2.41
C ALA A 134 6.73 -9.58 2.76
N PHE A 135 5.80 -8.82 3.34
CA PHE A 135 4.44 -9.31 3.62
C PHE A 135 3.73 -9.82 2.36
N ILE A 136 3.80 -9.06 1.27
CA ILE A 136 3.11 -9.41 0.02
C ILE A 136 3.71 -10.68 -0.60
N PHE A 137 5.03 -10.83 -0.60
CA PHE A 137 5.68 -12.03 -1.11
C PHE A 137 5.49 -13.24 -0.21
N ASP A 138 5.71 -13.10 1.10
CA ASP A 138 5.77 -14.23 2.03
C ASP A 138 4.38 -14.72 2.48
N HIS A 139 3.36 -13.85 2.44
CA HIS A 139 2.05 -14.15 2.98
C HIS A 139 0.90 -14.05 1.96
N LEU A 140 1.12 -13.42 0.81
CA LEU A 140 0.09 -13.30 -0.22
C LEU A 140 0.46 -13.99 -1.54
N ASP A 141 1.60 -14.67 -1.60
CA ASP A 141 2.05 -15.45 -2.76
C ASP A 141 2.21 -14.62 -4.04
N ALA A 142 2.67 -13.38 -3.93
CA ALA A 142 2.91 -12.54 -5.09
C ALA A 142 4.16 -13.02 -5.87
N GLU A 143 4.09 -12.89 -7.18
CA GLU A 143 5.22 -13.20 -8.07
C GLU A 143 6.05 -11.96 -8.39
N TYR A 144 5.42 -10.78 -8.37
CA TYR A 144 6.10 -9.49 -8.56
C TYR A 144 5.34 -8.34 -7.89
N ILE A 145 6.03 -7.26 -7.66
CA ILE A 145 5.46 -6.00 -7.15
C ILE A 145 5.95 -4.86 -8.05
N THR A 146 5.03 -4.01 -8.50
CA THR A 146 5.39 -2.80 -9.24
C THR A 146 5.31 -1.56 -8.35
N SER A 147 5.95 -0.50 -8.79
CA SER A 147 5.78 0.84 -8.27
C SER A 147 6.13 1.85 -9.36
N SER A 148 5.86 3.12 -9.12
CA SER A 148 6.23 4.18 -10.05
C SER A 148 6.60 5.46 -9.30
N ALA A 149 7.46 6.28 -9.90
CA ALA A 149 7.79 7.60 -9.40
C ALA A 149 8.16 8.53 -10.56
N PHE A 150 7.85 9.81 -10.43
CA PHE A 150 8.35 10.80 -11.38
C PHE A 150 9.88 10.82 -11.40
N HIS A 151 10.45 11.04 -12.59
CA HIS A 151 11.90 11.07 -12.79
C HIS A 151 12.60 12.10 -11.88
N ASP A 152 11.94 13.18 -11.56
CA ASP A 152 12.39 14.26 -10.69
C ASP A 152 12.02 14.07 -9.20
N ASN A 153 11.65 12.84 -8.81
CA ASN A 153 11.45 12.45 -7.41
C ASN A 153 12.60 11.53 -6.93
N PRO A 154 13.80 12.06 -6.66
CA PRO A 154 14.96 11.25 -6.31
C PRO A 154 14.78 10.50 -4.99
N SER A 155 13.99 11.02 -4.06
CA SER A 155 13.71 10.39 -2.76
C SER A 155 12.95 9.08 -2.93
N SER A 156 11.85 9.08 -3.71
CA SER A 156 11.07 7.87 -4.00
C SER A 156 11.89 6.84 -4.76
N LEU A 157 12.65 7.28 -5.78
CA LEU A 157 13.53 6.40 -6.56
C LEU A 157 14.66 5.79 -5.71
N ALA A 158 15.19 6.55 -4.71
CA ALA A 158 16.19 6.04 -3.79
C ALA A 158 15.62 4.97 -2.84
N VAL A 159 14.41 5.17 -2.31
CA VAL A 159 13.69 4.16 -1.52
C VAL A 159 13.53 2.88 -2.34
N SER A 160 13.07 3.00 -3.57
CA SER A 160 12.83 1.86 -4.46
C SER A 160 14.12 1.08 -4.75
N ARG A 161 15.22 1.76 -5.11
CA ARG A 161 16.52 1.09 -5.30
C ARG A 161 17.01 0.36 -4.04
N LYS A 162 16.86 0.98 -2.86
CA LYS A 162 17.25 0.36 -1.57
C LYS A 162 16.38 -0.82 -1.18
N THR A 163 15.17 -0.92 -1.73
CA THR A 163 14.27 -2.07 -1.54
C THR A 163 14.58 -3.20 -2.54
N GLY A 164 15.29 -2.93 -3.64
CA GLY A 164 15.65 -3.92 -4.66
C GLY A 164 14.88 -3.80 -5.97
N TYR A 165 14.07 -2.78 -6.15
CA TYR A 165 13.37 -2.56 -7.43
C TYR A 165 14.35 -2.28 -8.57
N THR A 166 14.04 -2.80 -9.74
CA THR A 166 14.73 -2.59 -11.01
C THR A 166 13.87 -1.77 -11.99
N ASP A 167 14.48 -1.22 -13.02
CA ASP A 167 13.77 -0.45 -14.06
C ASP A 167 12.78 -1.35 -14.82
N ASN A 168 11.57 -0.81 -15.08
CA ASN A 168 10.50 -1.45 -15.85
C ASN A 168 9.91 -0.47 -16.88
N GLY A 169 10.74 0.37 -17.45
CA GLY A 169 10.37 1.34 -18.47
C GLY A 169 9.92 2.70 -17.96
N THR A 170 9.41 3.51 -18.87
CA THR A 170 8.96 4.87 -18.60
C THR A 170 7.61 5.14 -19.25
N GLU A 171 6.89 6.08 -18.69
CA GLU A 171 5.60 6.55 -19.20
C GLU A 171 5.59 8.08 -19.20
N ARG A 172 4.97 8.67 -20.23
CA ARG A 172 4.78 10.12 -20.30
C ARG A 172 3.37 10.48 -19.88
N LEU A 173 3.25 11.25 -18.81
CA LEU A 173 1.97 11.62 -18.20
C LEU A 173 1.76 13.13 -18.21
N ASN A 174 0.49 13.52 -18.10
CA ASN A 174 0.12 14.90 -17.80
C ASN A 174 0.22 15.12 -16.28
N ARG A 175 1.15 15.99 -15.86
CA ARG A 175 1.32 16.40 -14.46
C ARG A 175 0.99 17.90 -14.36
N LEU A 176 -0.20 18.21 -13.84
CA LEU A 176 -0.69 19.60 -13.70
C LEU A 176 -0.60 20.41 -15.00
N GLY A 177 -1.05 19.85 -16.12
CA GLY A 177 -1.05 20.52 -17.43
C GLY A 177 0.29 20.50 -18.17
N LYS A 178 1.32 19.84 -17.62
CA LYS A 178 2.65 19.73 -18.23
C LYS A 178 3.04 18.25 -18.46
N PRO A 179 3.79 17.95 -19.52
CA PRO A 179 4.32 16.61 -19.71
C PRO A 179 5.40 16.30 -18.66
N ALA A 180 5.30 15.13 -18.03
CA ALA A 180 6.27 14.62 -17.08
C ALA A 180 6.60 13.15 -17.38
N ILE A 181 7.80 12.70 -17.03
CA ILE A 181 8.24 11.32 -17.19
C ILE A 181 8.07 10.60 -15.87
N MET A 182 7.27 9.54 -15.89
CA MET A 182 7.13 8.57 -14.82
C MET A 182 8.08 7.40 -15.08
N ARG A 183 8.92 7.03 -14.13
CA ARG A 183 9.67 5.77 -14.15
C ARG A 183 8.81 4.68 -13.57
N ARG A 184 8.67 3.60 -14.30
CA ARG A 184 8.05 2.36 -13.83
C ARG A 184 9.15 1.43 -13.34
N ILE A 185 8.90 0.77 -12.23
CA ILE A 185 9.86 -0.11 -11.57
C ILE A 185 9.16 -1.39 -11.12
N ILE A 186 9.92 -2.49 -11.09
CA ILE A 186 9.44 -3.82 -10.72
C ILE A 186 10.37 -4.43 -9.67
N LEU A 187 9.80 -5.21 -8.78
CA LEU A 187 10.49 -5.99 -7.77
C LEU A 187 10.06 -7.45 -7.88
N GLU A 188 11.01 -8.34 -8.03
CA GLU A 188 10.83 -9.77 -7.94
C GLU A 188 11.24 -10.28 -6.55
N PRO A 189 10.70 -11.40 -6.06
CA PRO A 189 11.01 -11.92 -4.71
C PRO A 189 12.52 -12.07 -4.46
N ALA A 190 13.27 -12.55 -5.46
CA ALA A 190 14.72 -12.77 -5.37
C ALA A 190 15.53 -11.49 -5.21
N ASN A 191 14.99 -10.35 -5.62
CA ASN A 191 15.65 -9.05 -5.57
C ASN A 191 15.30 -8.24 -4.30
N LEU A 192 14.36 -8.73 -3.47
CA LEU A 192 13.94 -8.02 -2.28
C LEU A 192 15.08 -7.88 -1.27
N VAL A 193 15.49 -6.65 -1.00
CA VAL A 193 16.34 -6.32 0.14
C VAL A 193 15.45 -6.29 1.39
N ARG A 194 15.54 -7.32 2.20
CA ARG A 194 14.71 -7.47 3.40
C ARG A 194 15.08 -6.50 4.51
N TYR A 195 14.06 -6.09 5.26
CA TYR A 195 14.31 -5.32 6.47
C TYR A 195 15.01 -6.20 7.52
N LYS A 196 15.82 -5.59 8.37
CA LYS A 196 16.69 -6.30 9.33
C LYS A 196 15.96 -6.99 10.49
N HIS A 197 14.66 -6.74 10.66
CA HIS A 197 13.83 -7.34 11.71
C HIS A 197 12.85 -8.33 11.10
N ASP A 198 12.59 -9.40 11.83
CA ASP A 198 11.61 -10.41 11.43
C ASP A 198 10.20 -9.84 11.38
N LEU A 199 9.39 -10.39 10.48
CA LEU A 199 7.99 -10.04 10.29
C LEU A 199 7.11 -10.82 11.27
N THR A 200 6.18 -10.10 11.92
CA THR A 200 5.04 -10.69 12.62
C THR A 200 3.77 -10.16 11.98
N VAL A 201 2.84 -11.05 11.64
CA VAL A 201 1.60 -10.70 10.93
C VAL A 201 0.40 -11.24 11.69
N GLU A 202 -0.56 -10.36 11.99
CA GLU A 202 -1.86 -10.69 12.58
C GLU A 202 -2.96 -10.47 11.54
N GLY A 203 -4.00 -11.31 11.54
CA GLY A 203 -5.18 -11.18 10.67
C GLY A 203 -4.99 -11.68 9.24
N VAL A 204 -3.86 -12.30 8.91
CA VAL A 204 -3.55 -12.70 7.53
C VAL A 204 -4.46 -13.79 6.99
N LEU A 205 -4.85 -14.77 7.79
CA LEU A 205 -5.67 -15.90 7.33
C LEU A 205 -7.04 -15.45 6.81
N GLU A 206 -7.72 -14.61 7.58
CA GLU A 206 -9.01 -14.07 7.18
C GLU A 206 -8.89 -13.13 5.97
N PHE A 207 -7.79 -12.38 5.88
CA PHE A 207 -7.55 -11.54 4.71
C PHE A 207 -7.30 -12.39 3.46
N ARG A 208 -6.47 -13.44 3.51
CA ARG A 208 -6.23 -14.38 2.39
C ARG A 208 -7.54 -15.00 1.89
N LYS A 209 -8.40 -15.47 2.80
CA LYS A 209 -9.74 -15.96 2.44
C LYS A 209 -10.58 -14.89 1.73
N SER A 210 -10.58 -13.66 2.25
CA SER A 210 -11.38 -12.56 1.69
C SER A 210 -10.98 -12.13 0.28
N ILE A 211 -9.73 -12.36 -0.11
CA ILE A 211 -9.21 -12.12 -1.47
C ILE A 211 -9.19 -13.38 -2.35
N GLY A 212 -9.67 -14.51 -1.83
CA GLY A 212 -9.83 -15.77 -2.57
C GLY A 212 -8.56 -16.58 -2.72
N LEU A 213 -7.50 -16.30 -1.95
CA LEU A 213 -6.25 -17.09 -1.98
C LEU A 213 -6.44 -18.46 -1.33
N ASP A 214 -7.17 -18.51 -0.23
CA ASP A 214 -7.50 -19.74 0.49
C ASP A 214 -9.04 -19.90 0.42
N GLN A 215 -9.53 -20.58 -0.61
CA GLN A 215 -10.95 -20.98 -0.67
C GLN A 215 -11.16 -22.18 0.24
N ASP A 216 -12.22 -22.18 1.05
CA ASP A 216 -12.60 -23.35 1.83
C ASP A 216 -12.88 -24.51 0.86
N GLU A 217 -12.25 -25.67 1.07
CA GLU A 217 -12.41 -26.87 0.22
C GLU A 217 -13.89 -27.31 0.13
N GLU A 218 -14.70 -27.02 1.14
CA GLU A 218 -16.13 -27.26 1.16
C GLU A 218 -16.92 -26.54 0.05
N ALA A 219 -16.49 -25.34 -0.37
CA ALA A 219 -17.16 -24.59 -1.44
C ALA A 219 -16.82 -25.09 -2.85
N ALA A 220 -15.80 -25.93 -2.99
CA ALA A 220 -15.38 -26.53 -4.26
C ALA A 220 -16.17 -27.81 -4.57
N GLU A 221 -16.59 -28.58 -3.56
CA GLU A 221 -17.40 -29.81 -3.73
C GLU A 221 -18.84 -29.49 -4.11
N GLU A 222 -19.42 -28.38 -3.66
CA GLU A 222 -20.81 -28.00 -3.96
C GLU A 222 -21.01 -27.53 -5.41
N LYS A 223 -19.95 -27.22 -6.15
CA LYS A 223 -19.99 -26.79 -7.55
C LYS A 223 -19.60 -27.84 -8.58
N ALA A 224 -19.32 -29.07 -8.18
CA ALA A 224 -19.08 -30.15 -9.10
C ALA A 224 -20.41 -30.52 -9.78
N PRO A 225 -20.54 -30.45 -11.12
CA PRO A 225 -21.77 -30.89 -11.78
C PRO A 225 -21.97 -32.39 -11.55
N GLU A 226 -23.12 -32.76 -11.01
CA GLU A 226 -23.57 -34.15 -11.02
C GLU A 226 -23.50 -34.71 -12.44
N LYS A 227 -22.81 -35.83 -12.59
CA LYS A 227 -22.64 -36.55 -13.87
C LYS A 227 -23.87 -37.40 -14.17
#